data_53d3e9a17797ab86d72f678eb8403c15
#
_entry.id   53d3e9a17797ab86d72f678eb8403c15
#
_cell.length_a   1.000
_cell.length_b   1.000
_cell.length_c   1.000
_cell.angle_alpha   90.00
_cell.angle_beta   90.00
_cell.angle_gamma   90.00
#
_symmetry.space_group_name_H-M   'P 1'
#
loop_
_entity.id
_entity.type
_entity.pdbx_description
1 polymer ?
#
loop_
_entity_poly.entity_id
_entity_poly.type
_entity_poly.pdbx_seq_one_letter_code
_entity_poly.pdbx_strand_id
1 'polypeptide(L)'
;MNKKDTNKHTPNFFVISAPSGAGKTSLVKALINQTADCRAAISHTTRPKRSEEIDGRDYYFVSDQEFSELDAKGGFLESAKVFDYAYGTSLDEAKKIIKSGKILILEIDWQGALQIKQKYKSAKSIFILPPSLEALRSRLEMRAQDSDETVEKRMKKAISESSKWTNFDYLVENDVFQIALEAIKEIISGEGQQYLRDAQVNKLKPLIERLGS
;
A
#
# COMPACT_ATOMS: atom_id res chain seq x y z
N MET A 1 22.74 -29.09 23.80
CA MET A 1 21.87 -27.92 23.91
C MET A 1 21.29 -27.66 22.52
N ASN A 2 20.04 -28.07 22.30
CA ASN A 2 19.38 -27.95 21.02
C ASN A 2 19.01 -26.49 20.76
N LYS A 3 19.61 -25.89 19.72
CA LYS A 3 19.08 -24.68 19.08
C LYS A 3 17.75 -25.07 18.44
N LYS A 4 16.65 -24.61 19.02
CA LYS A 4 15.34 -24.64 18.37
C LYS A 4 15.44 -23.73 17.13
N ASP A 5 15.55 -24.32 15.96
CA ASP A 5 15.27 -23.66 14.68
C ASP A 5 13.81 -23.23 14.66
N THR A 6 13.55 -22.03 15.16
CA THR A 6 12.30 -21.34 14.86
C THR A 6 12.45 -20.73 13.48
N ASN A 7 12.32 -21.58 12.47
CA ASN A 7 12.14 -21.14 11.09
C ASN A 7 10.75 -20.47 10.97
N LYS A 8 10.62 -19.26 11.53
CA LYS A 8 9.49 -18.38 11.24
C LYS A 8 9.65 -18.00 9.77
N HIS A 9 8.91 -18.69 8.89
CA HIS A 9 8.78 -18.29 7.50
C HIS A 9 8.19 -16.88 7.49
N THR A 10 9.06 -15.87 7.48
CA THR A 10 8.65 -14.50 7.21
C THR A 10 8.13 -14.47 5.79
N PRO A 11 6.90 -14.00 5.53
CA PRO A 11 6.40 -13.92 4.18
C PRO A 11 7.32 -13.06 3.33
N ASN A 12 7.71 -13.53 2.17
CA ASN A 12 8.54 -12.76 1.24
C ASN A 12 7.75 -11.70 0.47
N PHE A 13 6.50 -11.41 0.90
CA PHE A 13 5.54 -10.69 0.11
C PHE A 13 4.54 -9.95 1.01
N PHE A 14 4.57 -8.61 0.96
CA PHE A 14 3.66 -7.75 1.70
C PHE A 14 2.94 -6.78 0.77
N VAL A 15 1.66 -6.59 1.05
CA VAL A 15 0.83 -5.56 0.43
C VAL A 15 0.64 -4.42 1.43
N ILE A 16 0.91 -3.20 1.03
CA ILE A 16 0.63 -2.00 1.82
C ILE A 16 -0.40 -1.17 1.07
N SER A 17 -1.54 -0.94 1.72
CA SER A 17 -2.63 -0.13 1.18
C SER A 17 -3.07 0.93 2.19
N ALA A 18 -3.75 1.94 1.69
CA ALA A 18 -4.24 3.05 2.50
C ALA A 18 -5.29 3.85 1.73
N PRO A 19 -6.13 4.63 2.39
CA PRO A 19 -6.91 5.68 1.75
C PRO A 19 -5.99 6.73 1.12
N SER A 20 -6.50 7.41 0.08
CA SER A 20 -5.81 8.55 -0.52
C SER A 20 -5.48 9.61 0.55
N GLY A 21 -4.23 10.06 0.63
CA GLY A 21 -3.80 11.05 1.63
C GLY A 21 -3.32 10.49 2.98
N ALA A 22 -3.45 9.19 3.25
CA ALA A 22 -3.00 8.60 4.52
C ALA A 22 -1.46 8.47 4.68
N GLY A 23 -0.66 8.80 3.65
CA GLY A 23 0.80 8.82 3.73
C GLY A 23 1.50 7.53 3.29
N LYS A 24 0.80 6.63 2.62
CA LYS A 24 1.31 5.33 2.14
C LYS A 24 2.65 5.46 1.40
N THR A 25 2.71 6.26 0.35
CA THR A 25 3.90 6.42 -0.50
C THR A 25 5.13 6.89 0.28
N SER A 26 4.95 7.84 1.22
CA SER A 26 6.05 8.33 2.06
C SER A 26 6.58 7.24 2.99
N LEU A 27 5.68 6.47 3.60
CA LEU A 27 6.05 5.34 4.48
C LEU A 27 6.75 4.22 3.69
N VAL A 28 6.24 3.85 2.50
CA VAL A 28 6.88 2.82 1.66
C VAL A 28 8.26 3.28 1.19
N LYS A 29 8.41 4.54 0.75
CA LYS A 29 9.73 5.09 0.37
C LYS A 29 10.72 5.06 1.55
N ALA A 30 10.30 5.46 2.75
CA ALA A 30 11.15 5.41 3.93
C ALA A 30 11.51 3.97 4.33
N LEU A 31 10.54 3.04 4.27
CA LEU A 31 10.77 1.62 4.51
C LEU A 31 11.85 1.06 3.59
N ILE A 32 11.73 1.26 2.28
CA ILE A 32 12.68 0.75 1.29
C ILE A 32 14.08 1.35 1.50
N ASN A 33 14.16 2.64 1.83
CA ASN A 33 15.43 3.31 2.09
C ASN A 33 16.11 2.83 3.37
N GLN A 34 15.37 2.39 4.37
CA GLN A 34 15.88 1.99 5.68
C GLN A 34 15.98 0.48 5.88
N THR A 35 15.44 -0.33 4.93
CA THR A 35 15.41 -1.79 5.06
C THR A 35 16.03 -2.42 3.81
N ALA A 36 17.29 -2.82 3.92
CA ALA A 36 18.09 -3.32 2.80
C ALA A 36 17.49 -4.54 2.09
N ASP A 37 16.68 -5.33 2.80
CA ASP A 37 16.08 -6.55 2.27
C ASP A 37 14.71 -6.34 1.63
N CYS A 38 14.12 -5.15 1.73
CA CYS A 38 12.85 -4.80 1.09
C CYS A 38 13.06 -4.16 -0.28
N ARG A 39 12.17 -4.48 -1.21
CA ARG A 39 12.08 -3.82 -2.52
C ARG A 39 10.61 -3.60 -2.88
N ALA A 40 10.29 -2.41 -3.32
CA ALA A 40 8.98 -2.13 -3.91
C ALA A 40 9.01 -2.49 -5.40
N ALA A 41 7.95 -3.16 -5.88
CA ALA A 41 7.73 -3.27 -7.32
C ALA A 41 7.20 -1.93 -7.86
N ILE A 42 7.75 -1.49 -8.98
CA ILE A 42 7.30 -0.27 -9.66
C ILE A 42 6.06 -0.61 -10.47
N SER A 43 4.94 0.06 -10.19
CA SER A 43 3.69 -0.14 -10.91
C SER A 43 3.65 0.62 -12.23
N HIS A 44 2.93 0.07 -13.20
CA HIS A 44 2.55 0.77 -14.42
C HIS A 44 1.30 1.61 -14.17
N THR A 45 1.17 2.73 -14.86
CA THR A 45 -0.04 3.56 -14.80
C THR A 45 -0.29 4.29 -16.11
N THR A 46 -1.57 4.46 -16.45
CA THR A 46 -1.99 5.31 -17.59
C THR A 46 -2.19 6.77 -17.18
N ARG A 47 -2.02 7.09 -15.89
CA ARG A 47 -2.08 8.46 -15.40
C ARG A 47 -0.91 9.28 -15.94
N PRO A 48 -1.16 10.52 -16.41
CA PRO A 48 -0.08 11.43 -16.77
C PRO A 48 0.93 11.63 -15.61
N LYS A 49 2.20 11.67 -15.96
CA LYS A 49 3.30 11.92 -15.04
C LYS A 49 3.19 13.33 -14.43
N ARG A 50 3.36 13.44 -13.11
CA ARG A 50 3.50 14.74 -12.43
C ARG A 50 4.93 15.26 -12.58
N SER A 51 5.11 16.60 -12.34
CA SER A 51 6.41 17.26 -12.49
C SER A 51 7.54 16.59 -11.71
N GLU A 52 7.26 16.20 -10.46
CA GLU A 52 8.25 15.64 -9.54
C GLU A 52 8.50 14.13 -9.70
N GLU A 53 7.67 13.46 -10.51
CA GLU A 53 7.79 12.01 -10.71
C GLU A 53 8.80 11.69 -11.80
N ILE A 54 9.44 10.54 -11.69
CA ILE A 54 10.42 10.02 -12.65
C ILE A 54 9.93 8.69 -13.17
N ASP A 55 9.86 8.57 -14.52
CA ASP A 55 9.53 7.32 -15.18
C ASP A 55 10.57 6.22 -14.84
N GLY A 56 10.08 5.00 -14.61
CA GLY A 56 10.91 3.88 -14.21
C GLY A 56 11.41 3.93 -12.75
N ARG A 57 11.05 4.99 -11.99
CA ARG A 57 11.36 5.09 -10.56
C ARG A 57 10.10 5.16 -9.69
N ASP A 58 9.19 6.08 -10.01
CA ASP A 58 7.95 6.24 -9.27
C ASP A 58 6.82 5.40 -9.88
N TYR A 59 6.75 5.35 -11.19
CA TYR A 59 5.87 4.51 -12.01
C TYR A 59 6.52 4.26 -13.38
N TYR A 60 6.04 3.24 -14.09
CA TYR A 60 6.15 3.15 -15.54
C TYR A 60 4.92 3.84 -16.13
N PHE A 61 5.10 5.02 -16.73
CA PHE A 61 4.00 5.78 -17.35
C PHE A 61 3.79 5.28 -18.76
N VAL A 62 2.65 4.65 -19.01
CA VAL A 62 2.31 4.00 -20.27
C VAL A 62 1.00 4.55 -20.83
N SER A 63 0.76 4.39 -22.13
CA SER A 63 -0.53 4.67 -22.75
C SER A 63 -1.59 3.63 -22.36
N ASP A 64 -2.88 3.96 -22.55
CA ASP A 64 -3.97 3.02 -22.34
C ASP A 64 -3.83 1.78 -23.23
N GLN A 65 -3.33 1.95 -24.45
CA GLN A 65 -3.08 0.83 -25.37
C GLN A 65 -1.99 -0.10 -24.84
N GLU A 66 -0.83 0.43 -24.45
CA GLU A 66 0.29 -0.37 -23.90
C GLU A 66 -0.13 -1.09 -22.63
N PHE A 67 -0.89 -0.42 -21.75
CA PHE A 67 -1.42 -1.04 -20.53
C PHE A 67 -2.35 -2.21 -20.87
N SER A 68 -3.29 -2.01 -21.80
CA SER A 68 -4.25 -3.03 -22.22
C SER A 68 -3.57 -4.23 -22.85
N GLU A 69 -2.53 -4.01 -23.66
CA GLU A 69 -1.73 -5.08 -24.26
C GLU A 69 -0.96 -5.89 -23.21
N LEU A 70 -0.40 -5.24 -22.19
CA LEU A 70 0.27 -5.92 -21.07
C LEU A 70 -0.72 -6.74 -20.26
N ASP A 71 -1.88 -6.18 -19.96
CA ASP A 71 -2.93 -6.86 -19.17
C ASP A 71 -3.47 -8.09 -19.92
N ALA A 72 -3.76 -7.94 -21.21
CA ALA A 72 -4.23 -9.04 -22.06
C ALA A 72 -3.22 -10.23 -22.17
N LYS A 73 -1.93 -9.92 -22.07
CA LYS A 73 -0.84 -10.93 -22.02
C LYS A 73 -0.64 -11.55 -20.63
N GLY A 74 -1.44 -11.14 -19.62
CA GLY A 74 -1.25 -11.58 -18.23
C GLY A 74 0.04 -11.02 -17.60
N GLY A 75 0.51 -9.88 -18.07
CA GLY A 75 1.75 -9.25 -17.64
C GLY A 75 1.69 -8.64 -16.23
N PHE A 76 0.50 -8.54 -15.62
CA PHE A 76 0.32 -7.97 -14.30
C PHE A 76 0.05 -9.02 -13.22
N LEU A 77 0.63 -8.81 -12.06
CA LEU A 77 0.37 -9.54 -10.83
C LEU A 77 -1.05 -9.24 -10.33
N GLU A 78 -1.40 -7.96 -10.36
CA GLU A 78 -2.73 -7.38 -10.14
C GLU A 78 -2.88 -6.15 -11.04
N SER A 79 -4.11 -5.79 -11.36
CA SER A 79 -4.44 -4.53 -12.02
C SER A 79 -5.76 -3.97 -11.49
N ALA A 80 -5.86 -2.64 -11.40
CA ALA A 80 -7.05 -1.96 -10.93
C ALA A 80 -7.25 -0.61 -11.61
N LYS A 81 -8.51 -0.19 -11.75
CA LYS A 81 -8.85 1.17 -12.15
C LYS A 81 -9.07 2.03 -10.92
N VAL A 82 -8.28 3.10 -10.79
CA VAL A 82 -8.36 4.03 -9.68
C VAL A 82 -8.65 5.42 -10.23
N PHE A 83 -9.82 5.98 -9.93
CA PHE A 83 -10.39 7.13 -10.66
C PHE A 83 -10.51 6.80 -12.16
N ASP A 84 -9.89 7.62 -13.01
CA ASP A 84 -9.97 7.50 -14.46
C ASP A 84 -8.80 6.72 -15.06
N TYR A 85 -7.85 6.27 -14.25
CA TYR A 85 -6.58 5.69 -14.68
C TYR A 85 -6.42 4.24 -14.25
N ALA A 86 -5.73 3.48 -15.10
CA ALA A 86 -5.32 2.11 -14.79
C ALA A 86 -4.00 2.10 -14.02
N TYR A 87 -3.87 1.11 -13.13
CA TYR A 87 -2.65 0.81 -12.39
C TYR A 87 -2.44 -0.70 -12.39
N GLY A 88 -1.20 -1.15 -12.48
CA GLY A 88 -0.90 -2.57 -12.45
C GLY A 88 0.55 -2.84 -12.07
N THR A 89 0.78 -3.87 -11.29
CA THR A 89 2.13 -4.28 -10.87
C THR A 89 2.66 -5.35 -11.82
N SER A 90 3.83 -5.13 -12.42
CA SER A 90 4.46 -6.09 -13.32
C SER A 90 4.74 -7.43 -12.63
N LEU A 91 4.22 -8.49 -13.23
CA LEU A 91 4.46 -9.86 -12.77
C LEU A 91 5.94 -10.25 -12.84
N ASP A 92 6.63 -9.84 -13.90
CA ASP A 92 8.03 -10.18 -14.11
C ASP A 92 8.94 -9.42 -13.14
N GLU A 93 8.64 -8.16 -12.83
CA GLU A 93 9.39 -7.40 -11.84
C GLU A 93 9.21 -8.01 -10.43
N ALA A 94 7.97 -8.32 -10.05
CA ALA A 94 7.69 -9.00 -8.80
C ALA A 94 8.46 -10.33 -8.67
N LYS A 95 8.45 -11.15 -9.73
CA LYS A 95 9.23 -12.40 -9.77
C LYS A 95 10.74 -12.18 -9.63
N LYS A 96 11.30 -11.14 -10.27
CA LYS A 96 12.74 -10.79 -10.16
C LYS A 96 13.09 -10.43 -8.71
N ILE A 97 12.27 -9.61 -8.05
CA ILE A 97 12.48 -9.22 -6.65
C ILE A 97 12.49 -10.46 -5.74
N ILE A 98 11.47 -11.31 -5.84
CA ILE A 98 11.36 -12.54 -5.02
C ILE A 98 12.54 -13.49 -5.28
N LYS A 99 12.92 -13.70 -6.55
CA LYS A 99 14.06 -14.56 -6.92
C LYS A 99 15.39 -14.04 -6.40
N SER A 100 15.53 -12.72 -6.19
CA SER A 100 16.74 -12.13 -5.60
C SER A 100 16.82 -12.32 -4.08
N GLY A 101 15.87 -13.03 -3.46
CA GLY A 101 15.79 -13.26 -2.01
C GLY A 101 15.33 -12.03 -1.22
N LYS A 102 14.81 -11.01 -1.89
CA LYS A 102 14.29 -9.80 -1.24
C LYS A 102 12.81 -9.93 -0.90
N ILE A 103 12.38 -9.18 0.10
CA ILE A 103 10.98 -9.04 0.48
C ILE A 103 10.32 -8.09 -0.50
N LEU A 104 9.30 -8.59 -1.20
CA LEU A 104 8.51 -7.81 -2.13
C LEU A 104 7.48 -6.97 -1.38
N ILE A 105 7.50 -5.66 -1.61
CA ILE A 105 6.49 -4.71 -1.13
C ILE A 105 5.64 -4.25 -2.32
N LEU A 106 4.33 -4.45 -2.21
CA LEU A 106 3.36 -3.90 -3.16
C LEU A 106 2.69 -2.67 -2.54
N GLU A 107 2.91 -1.51 -3.13
CA GLU A 107 2.22 -0.27 -2.81
C GLU A 107 1.01 -0.13 -3.74
N ILE A 108 -0.11 -0.71 -3.36
CA ILE A 108 -1.31 -0.78 -4.20
C ILE A 108 -2.56 -0.30 -3.45
N ASP A 109 -3.66 -0.13 -4.16
CA ASP A 109 -4.94 0.19 -3.54
C ASP A 109 -5.62 -1.06 -2.97
N TRP A 110 -6.78 -0.86 -2.32
CA TRP A 110 -7.50 -1.97 -1.69
C TRP A 110 -8.02 -3.02 -2.70
N GLN A 111 -8.32 -2.62 -3.95
CA GLN A 111 -8.82 -3.54 -4.99
C GLN A 111 -7.71 -4.49 -5.43
N GLY A 112 -6.52 -3.95 -5.72
CA GLY A 112 -5.33 -4.75 -6.01
C GLY A 112 -4.96 -5.65 -4.84
N ALA A 113 -5.06 -5.14 -3.60
CA ALA A 113 -4.81 -5.94 -2.39
C ALA A 113 -5.72 -7.16 -2.30
N LEU A 114 -7.02 -7.01 -2.61
CA LEU A 114 -7.96 -8.14 -2.63
C LEU A 114 -7.61 -9.17 -3.70
N GLN A 115 -7.23 -8.75 -4.90
CA GLN A 115 -6.78 -9.66 -5.96
C GLN A 115 -5.56 -10.46 -5.52
N ILE A 116 -4.58 -9.80 -4.89
CA ILE A 116 -3.38 -10.45 -4.36
C ILE A 116 -3.75 -11.49 -3.29
N LYS A 117 -4.59 -11.14 -2.33
CA LYS A 117 -5.01 -12.06 -1.25
C LYS A 117 -5.77 -13.27 -1.78
N GLN A 118 -6.51 -13.12 -2.87
CA GLN A 118 -7.19 -14.25 -3.52
C GLN A 118 -6.19 -15.21 -4.20
N LYS A 119 -5.20 -14.64 -4.92
CA LYS A 119 -4.22 -15.41 -5.69
C LYS A 119 -3.10 -15.99 -4.81
N TYR A 120 -2.65 -15.24 -3.78
CA TYR A 120 -1.47 -15.55 -2.97
C TYR A 120 -1.82 -15.57 -1.48
N LYS A 121 -2.21 -16.73 -0.96
CA LYS A 121 -2.66 -16.90 0.43
C LYS A 121 -1.59 -16.62 1.48
N SER A 122 -0.31 -16.70 1.11
CA SER A 122 0.83 -16.36 1.99
C SER A 122 1.13 -14.87 2.06
N ALA A 123 0.58 -14.06 1.14
CA ALA A 123 0.77 -12.61 1.17
C ALA A 123 0.15 -12.00 2.44
N LYS A 124 0.90 -11.15 3.12
CA LYS A 124 0.43 -10.38 4.27
C LYS A 124 0.06 -8.97 3.84
N SER A 125 -1.00 -8.44 4.41
CA SER A 125 -1.55 -7.15 4.01
C SER A 125 -1.63 -6.19 5.19
N ILE A 126 -1.13 -4.97 4.99
CA ILE A 126 -1.08 -3.88 5.96
C ILE A 126 -1.97 -2.76 5.45
N PHE A 127 -2.88 -2.28 6.29
CA PHE A 127 -3.69 -1.12 5.99
C PHE A 127 -3.27 0.05 6.87
N ILE A 128 -2.91 1.18 6.24
CA ILE A 128 -2.53 2.39 6.94
C ILE A 128 -3.76 3.27 7.09
N LEU A 129 -4.06 3.65 8.32
CA LEU A 129 -5.13 4.58 8.67
C LEU A 129 -4.56 5.98 8.90
N PRO A 130 -5.23 7.06 8.43
CA PRO A 130 -4.91 8.41 8.85
C PRO A 130 -5.38 8.63 10.30
N PRO A 131 -4.81 9.57 11.06
CA PRO A 131 -5.21 9.79 12.46
C PRO A 131 -6.56 10.49 12.61
N SER A 132 -7.01 11.20 11.57
CA SER A 132 -8.32 11.86 11.56
C SER A 132 -8.73 12.28 10.14
N LEU A 133 -9.99 12.68 9.98
CA LEU A 133 -10.50 13.27 8.72
C LEU A 133 -9.87 14.64 8.45
N GLU A 134 -9.61 15.43 9.48
CA GLU A 134 -8.96 16.74 9.39
C GLU A 134 -7.52 16.59 8.88
N ALA A 135 -6.74 15.66 9.45
CA ALA A 135 -5.40 15.36 8.98
C ALA A 135 -5.40 14.86 7.53
N LEU A 136 -6.39 14.05 7.17
CA LEU A 136 -6.56 13.56 5.82
C LEU A 136 -6.84 14.71 4.83
N ARG A 137 -7.77 15.61 5.17
CA ARG A 137 -8.10 16.81 4.38
C ARG A 137 -6.87 17.68 4.18
N SER A 138 -6.18 18.05 5.27
CA SER A 138 -4.97 18.87 5.21
C SER A 138 -3.89 18.26 4.31
N ARG A 139 -3.68 16.94 4.39
CA ARG A 139 -2.71 16.23 3.53
C ARG A 139 -3.14 16.19 2.05
N LEU A 140 -4.44 16.15 1.76
CA LEU A 140 -4.96 16.24 0.40
C LEU A 140 -4.81 17.64 -0.17
N GLU A 141 -5.12 18.67 0.62
CA GLU A 141 -4.96 20.09 0.25
C GLU A 141 -3.49 20.45 0.00
N MET A 142 -2.56 20.03 0.87
CA MET A 142 -1.12 20.27 0.67
C MET A 142 -0.53 19.62 -0.60
N ARG A 143 -1.11 18.52 -1.07
CA ARG A 143 -0.71 17.89 -2.33
C ARG A 143 -1.26 18.60 -3.56
N ALA A 144 -2.17 19.51 -3.34
CA ALA A 144 -3.04 20.03 -4.36
C ALA A 144 -2.50 21.36 -4.91
N GLN A 145 -2.15 21.31 -6.15
CA GLN A 145 -2.55 22.28 -7.13
C GLN A 145 -4.00 21.97 -7.60
N ASP A 146 -4.77 21.25 -6.78
CA ASP A 146 -6.10 20.74 -7.12
C ASP A 146 -7.16 21.77 -6.68
N SER A 147 -8.24 21.92 -7.45
CA SER A 147 -9.41 22.74 -7.06
C SER A 147 -10.11 22.14 -5.83
N ASP A 148 -10.86 22.98 -5.09
CA ASP A 148 -11.65 22.56 -3.93
C ASP A 148 -12.59 21.38 -4.27
N GLU A 149 -13.17 21.37 -5.47
CA GLU A 149 -14.01 20.27 -5.97
C GLU A 149 -13.23 18.94 -6.05
N THR A 150 -11.98 18.99 -6.49
CA THR A 150 -11.11 17.81 -6.56
C THR A 150 -10.77 17.30 -5.17
N VAL A 151 -10.51 18.20 -4.22
CA VAL A 151 -10.27 17.84 -2.81
C VAL A 151 -11.48 17.16 -2.21
N GLU A 152 -12.70 17.69 -2.42
CA GLU A 152 -13.94 17.10 -1.92
C GLU A 152 -14.19 15.69 -2.52
N LYS A 153 -14.00 15.53 -3.83
CA LYS A 153 -14.12 14.23 -4.49
C LYS A 153 -13.13 13.20 -3.90
N ARG A 154 -11.91 13.63 -3.63
CA ARG A 154 -10.88 12.79 -3.00
C ARG A 154 -11.20 12.45 -1.56
N MET A 155 -11.73 13.40 -0.78
CA MET A 155 -12.18 13.17 0.58
C MET A 155 -13.27 12.11 0.66
N LYS A 156 -14.33 12.24 -0.16
CA LYS A 156 -15.41 11.25 -0.23
C LYS A 156 -14.87 9.85 -0.54
N LYS A 157 -13.94 9.75 -1.48
CA LYS A 157 -13.31 8.49 -1.82
C LYS A 157 -12.46 7.95 -0.66
N ALA A 158 -11.64 8.78 -0.03
CA ALA A 158 -10.78 8.36 1.07
C ALA A 158 -11.58 7.86 2.29
N ILE A 159 -12.74 8.48 2.58
CA ILE A 159 -13.68 7.98 3.59
C ILE A 159 -14.19 6.59 3.22
N SER A 160 -14.66 6.42 1.97
CA SER A 160 -15.10 5.10 1.47
C SER A 160 -13.98 4.06 1.47
N GLU A 161 -12.75 4.44 1.12
CA GLU A 161 -11.58 3.57 1.16
C GLU A 161 -11.20 3.20 2.60
N SER A 162 -11.37 4.12 3.55
CA SER A 162 -11.08 3.88 4.97
C SER A 162 -11.87 2.69 5.52
N SER A 163 -13.10 2.45 5.07
CA SER A 163 -13.92 1.30 5.50
C SER A 163 -13.36 -0.06 5.04
N LYS A 164 -12.38 -0.11 4.13
CA LYS A 164 -11.83 -1.36 3.58
C LYS A 164 -10.80 -2.04 4.48
N TRP A 165 -10.44 -1.43 5.61
CA TRP A 165 -9.50 -1.97 6.60
C TRP A 165 -9.82 -3.41 7.04
N THR A 166 -11.11 -3.80 7.05
CA THR A 166 -11.58 -5.13 7.45
C THR A 166 -11.00 -6.27 6.60
N ASN A 167 -10.51 -5.97 5.40
CA ASN A 167 -9.94 -6.94 4.48
C ASN A 167 -8.45 -7.21 4.70
N PHE A 168 -7.81 -6.49 5.64
CA PHE A 168 -6.37 -6.52 5.84
C PHE A 168 -5.99 -7.29 7.10
N ASP A 169 -4.75 -7.81 7.13
CA ASP A 169 -4.26 -8.62 8.23
C ASP A 169 -3.74 -7.75 9.37
N TYR A 170 -3.16 -6.58 9.05
CA TYR A 170 -2.56 -5.65 10.00
C TYR A 170 -3.13 -4.24 9.79
N LEU A 171 -3.24 -3.49 10.91
CA LEU A 171 -3.64 -2.08 10.90
C LEU A 171 -2.54 -1.23 11.53
N VAL A 172 -2.18 -0.14 10.88
CA VAL A 172 -1.19 0.84 11.34
C VAL A 172 -1.79 2.25 11.23
N GLU A 173 -1.88 2.96 12.35
CA GLU A 173 -2.24 4.38 12.36
C GLU A 173 -1.03 5.22 12.02
N ASN A 174 -1.15 6.13 11.06
CA ASN A 174 -0.11 7.08 10.67
C ASN A 174 -0.38 8.48 11.26
N ASP A 175 -0.36 8.54 12.59
CA ASP A 175 -0.37 9.80 13.34
C ASP A 175 1.06 10.38 13.39
N VAL A 176 1.97 9.67 14.02
CA VAL A 176 3.40 10.00 14.05
C VAL A 176 4.13 9.12 13.03
N PHE A 177 4.69 9.75 12.00
CA PHE A 177 5.32 9.07 10.87
C PHE A 177 6.36 8.02 11.28
N GLN A 178 7.24 8.34 12.23
CA GLN A 178 8.30 7.44 12.65
C GLN A 178 7.73 6.21 13.38
N ILE A 179 6.69 6.39 14.19
CA ILE A 179 6.02 5.28 14.90
C ILE A 179 5.34 4.35 13.88
N ALA A 180 4.66 4.91 12.90
CA ALA A 180 4.04 4.11 11.83
C ALA A 180 5.09 3.35 10.99
N LEU A 181 6.23 3.94 10.72
CA LEU A 181 7.33 3.30 10.00
C LEU A 181 7.91 2.12 10.79
N GLU A 182 8.18 2.30 12.09
CA GLU A 182 8.68 1.21 12.95
C GLU A 182 7.65 0.09 13.06
N ALA A 183 6.36 0.40 13.21
CA ALA A 183 5.29 -0.59 13.19
C ALA A 183 5.31 -1.46 11.91
N ILE A 184 5.50 -0.84 10.75
CA ILE A 184 5.60 -1.56 9.47
C ILE A 184 6.86 -2.46 9.45
N LYS A 185 8.00 -1.98 9.96
CA LYS A 185 9.24 -2.78 10.04
C LYS A 185 9.06 -3.99 10.97
N GLU A 186 8.43 -3.82 12.14
CA GLU A 186 8.12 -4.92 13.06
C GLU A 186 7.19 -5.96 12.41
N ILE A 187 6.18 -5.53 11.66
CA ILE A 187 5.31 -6.44 10.91
C ILE A 187 6.10 -7.25 9.89
N ILE A 188 6.99 -6.60 9.14
CA ILE A 188 7.79 -7.24 8.09
C ILE A 188 8.82 -8.21 8.68
N SER A 189 9.41 -7.89 9.84
CA SER A 189 10.33 -8.80 10.55
C SER A 189 9.66 -9.99 11.23
N GLY A 190 8.31 -10.01 11.26
CA GLY A 190 7.52 -11.06 11.93
C GLY A 190 7.28 -10.82 13.43
N GLU A 191 7.60 -9.63 13.93
CA GLU A 191 7.42 -9.24 15.34
C GLU A 191 6.16 -8.37 15.58
N GLY A 192 5.38 -8.14 14.51
CA GLY A 192 4.24 -7.21 14.51
C GLY A 192 2.92 -7.77 15.01
N GLN A 193 2.87 -8.74 15.91
CA GLN A 193 1.62 -9.37 16.40
C GLN A 193 0.66 -8.36 17.03
N GLN A 194 1.18 -7.33 17.71
CA GLN A 194 0.39 -6.25 18.30
C GLN A 194 -0.36 -5.39 17.25
N TYR A 195 0.07 -5.43 16.00
CA TYR A 195 -0.57 -4.70 14.88
C TYR A 195 -1.56 -5.56 14.08
N LEU A 196 -1.74 -6.83 14.45
CA LEU A 196 -2.80 -7.63 13.85
C LEU A 196 -4.14 -6.90 13.96
N ARG A 197 -4.95 -6.96 12.89
CA ARG A 197 -6.26 -6.28 12.84
C ARG A 197 -7.08 -6.55 14.10
N ASP A 198 -7.20 -7.82 14.50
CA ASP A 198 -8.03 -8.22 15.63
C ASP A 198 -7.47 -7.71 16.98
N ALA A 199 -6.16 -7.48 17.09
CA ALA A 199 -5.55 -6.85 18.26
C ALA A 199 -5.73 -5.31 18.26
N GLN A 200 -5.77 -4.70 17.07
CA GLN A 200 -5.87 -3.24 16.94
C GLN A 200 -7.30 -2.72 16.92
N VAL A 201 -8.28 -3.54 16.52
CA VAL A 201 -9.66 -3.08 16.29
C VAL A 201 -10.27 -2.39 17.50
N ASN A 202 -10.06 -2.91 18.70
CA ASN A 202 -10.59 -2.31 19.94
C ASN A 202 -9.89 -0.99 20.27
N LYS A 203 -8.57 -0.90 20.08
CA LYS A 203 -7.78 0.31 20.31
C LYS A 203 -8.15 1.41 19.31
N LEU A 204 -8.32 1.06 18.04
CA LEU A 204 -8.59 1.98 16.95
C LEU A 204 -10.09 2.21 16.72
N LYS A 205 -10.97 1.59 17.51
CA LYS A 205 -12.42 1.72 17.34
C LYS A 205 -12.89 3.18 17.25
N PRO A 206 -12.49 4.11 18.16
CA PRO A 206 -12.92 5.50 18.08
C PRO A 206 -12.44 6.20 16.80
N LEU A 207 -11.27 5.84 16.29
CA LEU A 207 -10.75 6.35 15.03
C LEU A 207 -11.54 5.80 13.85
N ILE A 208 -11.75 4.49 13.80
CA ILE A 208 -12.47 3.80 12.71
C ILE A 208 -13.90 4.33 12.58
N GLU A 209 -14.59 4.54 13.70
CA GLU A 209 -15.94 5.11 13.72
C GLU A 209 -15.97 6.54 13.14
N ARG A 210 -14.99 7.37 13.50
CA ARG A 210 -14.87 8.74 12.96
C ARG A 210 -14.51 8.78 11.47
N LEU A 211 -13.69 7.83 10.99
CA LEU A 211 -13.30 7.75 9.59
C LEU A 211 -14.42 7.20 8.68
N GLY A 212 -15.39 6.50 9.25
CA GLY A 212 -16.52 5.89 8.53
C GLY A 212 -17.82 6.70 8.59
N SER A 213 -17.84 7.82 9.33
CA SER A 213 -19.03 8.68 9.51
C SER A 213 -19.19 9.75 8.43
#